data_8009cff9306f18a0226369d80976a9de
#
_entry.id   8009cff9306f18a0226369d80976a9de
#
_cell.length_a   1.000
_cell.length_b   1.000
_cell.length_c   1.000
_cell.angle_alpha   90.00
_cell.angle_beta   90.00
_cell.angle_gamma   90.00
#
_symmetry.space_group_name_H-M   'P 1'
#
loop_
_entity.id
_entity.type
_entity.pdbx_description
1 polymer ?
#
loop_
_entity_poly.entity_id
_entity_poly.type
_entity_poly.pdbx_seq_one_letter_code
_entity_poly.pdbx_strand_id
1 'polypeptide(L)'
;NSIVFSDSIPLLAFVFKAIRFVLPQTFQYLGIWTLICFVLQAWFAWLLLNLMTKNKWLQTLGCLIFIFSPPMLWRVNQHTALVAHFMLLAAFYLIYAPSNPSKKALKSFYWALLLSCAVLTHFSLFVMIVAMWLASRIDDVFSPQGNRIELLKNNFIQMLWTVPLMAFLMWQAGYFTVSSSSGALGGYGFFRMNLLSPFDSKGWSYILRSLPLPTDYGEGYMFFGLGLLMLWPFAIYQLVKNVNLRAVCKQSIYQHKFLLLALTVMALFAITNHITIGRKEFVIEISGSLYAAASIFRASGRFFWPMFYALNLACIYIVLRAYSQKKTLVLICIACSLQVIDSSAGWLALHRQIADPAKNIPHELNLKNRFWALAAKRYKQYFLPGLTLISWQSHRKSLSTPCMVLIGKMIRFMFCNQIWSFQHIFTPILI
;
A
#
# COMPACT_ATOMS: atom_id res chain seq x y z
N ASN A 1 -0.36 15.71 -20.37
CA ASN A 1 -1.27 15.34 -19.27
C ASN A 1 -0.69 14.14 -18.54
N SER A 2 -0.58 14.24 -17.20
CA SER A 2 -0.08 13.16 -16.34
C SER A 2 -1.23 12.33 -15.78
N ILE A 3 -1.04 11.01 -15.69
CA ILE A 3 -2.01 10.08 -15.08
C ILE A 3 -1.48 9.47 -13.78
N VAL A 4 -0.26 9.82 -13.35
CA VAL A 4 0.44 9.13 -12.25
C VAL A 4 0.01 9.55 -10.85
N PHE A 5 -0.67 10.65 -10.70
CA PHE A 5 -1.16 11.14 -9.39
C PHE A 5 -2.67 10.87 -9.18
N SER A 6 -3.21 9.92 -9.93
CA SER A 6 -4.56 9.40 -9.81
C SER A 6 -4.51 7.88 -9.65
N ASP A 7 -5.62 7.27 -9.24
CA ASP A 7 -5.74 5.80 -9.15
C ASP A 7 -5.91 5.12 -10.52
N SER A 8 -5.37 5.71 -11.58
CA SER A 8 -5.53 5.25 -12.96
C SER A 8 -4.73 3.99 -13.29
N ILE A 9 -3.79 3.59 -12.46
CA ILE A 9 -2.94 2.40 -12.63
C ILE A 9 -2.35 2.35 -14.04
N PRO A 10 -1.34 3.19 -14.36
CA PRO A 10 -0.73 3.27 -15.68
C PRO A 10 -0.35 1.91 -16.28
N LEU A 11 0.03 0.95 -15.44
CA LEU A 11 0.35 -0.43 -15.84
C LEU A 11 -0.80 -1.06 -16.67
N LEU A 12 -2.02 -0.99 -16.17
CA LEU A 12 -3.19 -1.54 -16.85
C LEU A 12 -3.71 -0.59 -17.93
N ALA A 13 -3.61 0.72 -17.71
CA ALA A 13 -4.03 1.71 -18.68
C ALA A 13 -3.28 1.55 -20.02
N PHE A 14 -1.98 1.28 -20.00
CA PHE A 14 -1.20 1.01 -21.22
C PHE A 14 -1.65 -0.30 -21.90
N VAL A 15 -1.86 -1.37 -21.12
CA VAL A 15 -2.30 -2.66 -21.67
C VAL A 15 -3.68 -2.52 -22.34
N PHE A 16 -4.65 -1.95 -21.63
CA PHE A 16 -6.01 -1.82 -22.19
C PHE A 16 -6.11 -0.77 -23.29
N LYS A 17 -5.25 0.24 -23.28
CA LYS A 17 -5.15 1.17 -24.42
C LYS A 17 -4.70 0.47 -25.69
N ALA A 18 -3.77 -0.48 -25.61
CA ALA A 18 -3.30 -1.23 -26.78
C ALA A 18 -4.39 -2.08 -27.43
N ILE A 19 -5.35 -2.59 -26.62
CA ILE A 19 -6.45 -3.45 -27.11
C ILE A 19 -7.82 -2.73 -27.10
N ARG A 20 -7.83 -1.40 -27.06
CA ARG A 20 -9.05 -0.58 -26.94
C ARG A 20 -10.10 -0.86 -28.02
N PHE A 21 -9.66 -1.30 -29.21
CA PHE A 21 -10.50 -1.55 -30.36
C PHE A 21 -11.43 -2.74 -30.20
N VAL A 22 -11.14 -3.66 -29.26
CA VAL A 22 -11.99 -4.81 -28.92
C VAL A 22 -12.77 -4.61 -27.63
N LEU A 23 -12.55 -3.49 -26.92
CA LEU A 23 -13.20 -3.22 -25.64
C LEU A 23 -14.49 -2.41 -25.85
N PRO A 24 -15.51 -2.59 -24.98
CA PRO A 24 -16.71 -1.76 -25.01
C PRO A 24 -16.36 -0.30 -24.69
N GLN A 25 -17.19 0.65 -25.16
CA GLN A 25 -16.95 2.09 -24.98
C GLN A 25 -16.79 2.52 -23.52
N THR A 26 -17.46 1.83 -22.58
CA THR A 26 -17.42 2.09 -21.14
C THR A 26 -16.71 0.96 -20.41
N PHE A 27 -15.45 0.68 -20.78
CA PHE A 27 -14.68 -0.37 -20.15
C PHE A 27 -13.99 0.12 -18.86
N GLN A 28 -14.13 -0.66 -17.79
CA GLN A 28 -13.54 -0.39 -16.48
C GLN A 28 -12.74 -1.60 -16.00
N TYR A 29 -11.48 -1.40 -15.65
CA TYR A 29 -10.54 -2.46 -15.27
C TYR A 29 -10.23 -2.54 -13.76
N LEU A 30 -10.80 -1.66 -12.92
CA LEU A 30 -10.46 -1.61 -11.49
C LEU A 30 -10.88 -2.89 -10.74
N GLY A 31 -12.00 -3.51 -11.14
CA GLY A 31 -12.42 -4.81 -10.59
C GLY A 31 -11.44 -5.93 -10.95
N ILE A 32 -10.98 -5.97 -12.21
CA ILE A 32 -9.97 -6.93 -12.69
C ILE A 32 -8.66 -6.72 -11.93
N TRP A 33 -8.24 -5.46 -11.75
CA TRP A 33 -7.06 -5.12 -10.98
C TRP A 33 -7.13 -5.61 -9.54
N THR A 34 -8.24 -5.35 -8.87
CA THR A 34 -8.46 -5.79 -7.50
C THR A 34 -8.35 -7.32 -7.40
N LEU A 35 -8.99 -8.06 -8.31
CA LEU A 35 -8.89 -9.53 -8.37
C LEU A 35 -7.43 -10.00 -8.56
N ILE A 36 -6.71 -9.38 -9.50
CA ILE A 36 -5.29 -9.67 -9.74
C ILE A 36 -4.47 -9.44 -8.46
N CYS A 37 -4.72 -8.34 -7.74
CA CYS A 37 -4.03 -8.05 -6.48
C CYS A 37 -4.27 -9.14 -5.43
N PHE A 38 -5.49 -9.64 -5.26
CA PHE A 38 -5.80 -10.72 -4.32
C PHE A 38 -5.13 -12.04 -4.71
N VAL A 39 -5.16 -12.41 -6.00
CA VAL A 39 -4.51 -13.62 -6.50
C VAL A 39 -2.99 -13.55 -6.30
N LEU A 40 -2.37 -12.41 -6.64
CA LEU A 40 -0.94 -12.22 -6.47
C LEU A 40 -0.53 -12.10 -4.99
N GLN A 41 -1.40 -11.53 -4.13
CA GLN A 41 -1.18 -11.52 -2.67
C GLN A 41 -1.12 -12.95 -2.12
N ALA A 42 -2.06 -13.81 -2.51
CA ALA A 42 -2.06 -15.23 -2.15
C ALA A 42 -0.80 -15.93 -2.69
N TRP A 43 -0.44 -15.70 -3.94
CA TRP A 43 0.69 -16.33 -4.61
C TRP A 43 2.02 -16.00 -3.92
N PHE A 44 2.32 -14.71 -3.69
CA PHE A 44 3.57 -14.34 -3.04
C PHE A 44 3.61 -14.69 -1.55
N ALA A 45 2.47 -14.67 -0.85
CA ALA A 45 2.37 -15.22 0.51
C ALA A 45 2.70 -16.71 0.51
N TRP A 46 2.14 -17.48 -0.43
CA TRP A 46 2.45 -18.90 -0.58
C TRP A 46 3.94 -19.16 -0.84
N LEU A 47 4.55 -18.42 -1.76
CA LEU A 47 5.98 -18.54 -2.06
C LEU A 47 6.85 -18.26 -0.83
N LEU A 48 6.53 -17.23 -0.05
CA LEU A 48 7.24 -16.90 1.20
C LEU A 48 7.07 -18.00 2.25
N LEU A 49 5.86 -18.47 2.46
CA LEU A 49 5.58 -19.55 3.41
C LEU A 49 6.22 -20.87 2.99
N ASN A 50 6.36 -21.12 1.68
CA ASN A 50 7.07 -22.31 1.17
C ASN A 50 8.58 -22.29 1.48
N LEU A 51 9.17 -21.10 1.72
CA LEU A 51 10.54 -20.99 2.25
C LEU A 51 10.63 -21.42 3.72
N MET A 52 9.54 -21.29 4.47
CA MET A 52 9.48 -21.50 5.92
C MET A 52 9.03 -22.92 6.29
N THR A 53 8.06 -23.49 5.56
CA THR A 53 7.47 -24.81 5.82
C THR A 53 7.05 -25.51 4.53
N LYS A 54 7.10 -26.87 4.53
CA LYS A 54 6.62 -27.70 3.42
C LYS A 54 5.20 -28.22 3.65
N ASN A 55 4.61 -27.96 4.81
CA ASN A 55 3.24 -28.36 5.13
C ASN A 55 2.24 -27.49 4.38
N LYS A 56 1.46 -28.10 3.47
CA LYS A 56 0.49 -27.41 2.60
C LYS A 56 -0.63 -26.71 3.39
N TRP A 57 -1.11 -27.32 4.47
CA TRP A 57 -2.13 -26.73 5.33
C TRP A 57 -1.65 -25.44 5.99
N LEU A 58 -0.40 -25.45 6.52
CA LEU A 58 0.21 -24.26 7.10
C LEU A 58 0.44 -23.16 6.05
N GLN A 59 0.81 -23.53 4.83
CA GLN A 59 0.93 -22.57 3.72
C GLN A 59 -0.42 -21.96 3.38
N THR A 60 -1.49 -22.77 3.22
CA THR A 60 -2.83 -22.28 2.89
C THR A 60 -3.40 -21.34 3.96
N LEU A 61 -3.37 -21.77 5.23
CA LEU A 61 -3.88 -20.98 6.34
C LEU A 61 -3.08 -19.67 6.51
N GLY A 62 -1.75 -19.75 6.37
CA GLY A 62 -0.91 -18.55 6.39
C GLY A 62 -1.22 -17.58 5.25
N CYS A 63 -1.50 -18.08 4.03
CA CYS A 63 -1.93 -17.22 2.91
C CYS A 63 -3.20 -16.45 3.24
N LEU A 64 -4.18 -17.09 3.87
CA LEU A 64 -5.43 -16.44 4.25
C LEU A 64 -5.20 -15.26 5.22
N ILE A 65 -4.23 -15.38 6.16
CA ILE A 65 -3.85 -14.28 7.04
C ILE A 65 -3.37 -13.06 6.24
N PHE A 66 -2.59 -13.28 5.17
CA PHE A 66 -2.11 -12.19 4.30
C PHE A 66 -3.17 -11.63 3.37
N ILE A 67 -4.09 -12.46 2.87
CA ILE A 67 -5.22 -12.04 2.04
C ILE A 67 -6.20 -11.18 2.86
N PHE A 68 -6.50 -11.60 4.08
CA PHE A 68 -7.37 -10.88 5.01
C PHE A 68 -6.60 -9.87 5.88
N SER A 69 -5.56 -9.28 5.32
CA SER A 69 -4.81 -8.20 5.96
C SER A 69 -5.63 -6.90 5.96
N PRO A 70 -6.02 -6.36 7.14
CA PRO A 70 -6.88 -5.19 7.21
C PRO A 70 -6.36 -3.95 6.47
N PRO A 71 -5.04 -3.59 6.51
CA PRO A 71 -4.54 -2.46 5.76
C PRO A 71 -4.68 -2.59 4.24
N MET A 72 -4.56 -3.81 3.70
CA MET A 72 -4.79 -4.06 2.26
C MET A 72 -6.28 -3.94 1.91
N LEU A 73 -7.14 -4.59 2.69
CA LEU A 73 -8.59 -4.59 2.47
C LEU A 73 -9.18 -3.18 2.56
N TRP A 74 -8.67 -2.35 3.48
CA TRP A 74 -9.06 -0.94 3.62
C TRP A 74 -8.91 -0.14 2.32
N ARG A 75 -7.94 -0.49 1.46
CA ARG A 75 -7.65 0.23 0.21
C ARG A 75 -8.62 -0.08 -0.93
N VAL A 76 -9.36 -1.17 -0.86
CA VAL A 76 -10.26 -1.61 -1.94
C VAL A 76 -11.29 -0.53 -2.33
N ASN A 77 -11.80 0.24 -1.37
CA ASN A 77 -12.83 1.26 -1.61
C ASN A 77 -12.29 2.70 -1.72
N GLN A 78 -11.01 2.94 -1.42
CA GLN A 78 -10.49 4.31 -1.38
C GLN A 78 -9.45 4.58 -2.48
N HIS A 79 -8.44 3.72 -2.56
CA HIS A 79 -7.30 3.86 -3.45
C HIS A 79 -6.95 2.51 -4.05
N THR A 80 -7.63 2.14 -5.14
CA THR A 80 -7.50 0.82 -5.76
C THR A 80 -6.08 0.50 -6.25
N ALA A 81 -5.30 1.50 -6.67
CA ALA A 81 -3.90 1.31 -7.01
C ALA A 81 -3.07 0.78 -5.82
N LEU A 82 -3.45 1.17 -4.60
CA LEU A 82 -2.77 0.79 -3.36
C LEU A 82 -3.17 -0.58 -2.81
N VAL A 83 -4.13 -1.28 -3.42
CA VAL A 83 -4.41 -2.69 -3.09
C VAL A 83 -3.24 -3.62 -3.43
N ALA A 84 -2.29 -3.15 -4.24
CA ALA A 84 -1.13 -3.90 -4.72
C ALA A 84 -0.06 -4.21 -3.63
N HIS A 85 -0.48 -4.57 -2.43
CA HIS A 85 0.42 -4.97 -1.34
C HIS A 85 1.24 -6.22 -1.68
N PHE A 86 0.77 -7.05 -2.61
CA PHE A 86 1.53 -8.20 -3.13
C PHE A 86 2.94 -7.83 -3.62
N MET A 87 3.14 -6.59 -4.07
CA MET A 87 4.46 -6.13 -4.53
C MET A 87 5.48 -6.08 -3.39
N LEU A 88 5.03 -5.78 -2.15
CA LEU A 88 5.87 -5.83 -0.96
C LEU A 88 6.23 -7.28 -0.60
N LEU A 89 5.27 -8.21 -0.70
CA LEU A 89 5.54 -9.64 -0.51
C LEU A 89 6.46 -10.19 -1.60
N ALA A 90 6.30 -9.75 -2.85
CA ALA A 90 7.20 -10.09 -3.94
C ALA A 90 8.64 -9.61 -3.67
N ALA A 91 8.81 -8.38 -3.16
CA ALA A 91 10.11 -7.87 -2.75
C ALA A 91 10.73 -8.72 -1.64
N PHE A 92 9.98 -9.07 -0.59
CA PHE A 92 10.47 -9.99 0.45
C PHE A 92 10.81 -11.35 -0.11
N TYR A 93 10.01 -11.90 -1.04
CA TYR A 93 10.34 -13.16 -1.68
C TYR A 93 11.67 -13.10 -2.45
N LEU A 94 11.89 -12.03 -3.23
CA LEU A 94 13.15 -11.84 -3.96
C LEU A 94 14.36 -11.64 -3.03
N ILE A 95 14.15 -11.10 -1.84
CA ILE A 95 15.20 -10.95 -0.82
C ILE A 95 15.55 -12.32 -0.22
N TYR A 96 14.54 -13.07 0.24
CA TYR A 96 14.75 -14.30 1.01
C TYR A 96 14.89 -15.56 0.16
N ALA A 97 14.49 -15.53 -1.13
CA ALA A 97 14.64 -16.67 -2.01
C ALA A 97 16.14 -17.02 -2.23
N PRO A 98 16.50 -18.32 -2.13
CA PRO A 98 17.89 -18.75 -2.30
C PRO A 98 18.48 -18.25 -3.61
N SER A 99 19.66 -17.66 -3.54
CA SER A 99 20.41 -17.21 -4.72
C SER A 99 21.22 -18.38 -5.30
N ASN A 100 20.82 -18.84 -6.47
CA ASN A 100 21.65 -19.75 -7.26
C ASN A 100 22.52 -18.92 -8.22
N PRO A 101 23.85 -19.14 -8.25
CA PRO A 101 24.75 -18.41 -9.16
C PRO A 101 24.31 -18.41 -10.62
N SER A 102 23.79 -19.54 -11.12
CA SER A 102 23.26 -19.66 -12.49
C SER A 102 21.97 -18.86 -12.74
N LYS A 103 21.29 -18.39 -11.69
CA LYS A 103 20.02 -17.64 -11.80
C LYS A 103 20.14 -16.17 -11.39
N LYS A 104 21.36 -15.65 -11.26
CA LYS A 104 21.60 -14.23 -10.90
C LYS A 104 20.92 -13.25 -11.88
N ALA A 105 21.09 -13.50 -13.19
CA ALA A 105 20.46 -12.69 -14.23
C ALA A 105 18.93 -12.71 -14.14
N LEU A 106 18.35 -13.88 -13.88
CA LEU A 106 16.90 -14.04 -13.72
C LEU A 106 16.39 -13.30 -12.47
N LYS A 107 17.11 -13.34 -11.36
CA LYS A 107 16.76 -12.55 -10.15
C LYS A 107 16.82 -11.05 -10.43
N SER A 108 17.82 -10.59 -11.19
CA SER A 108 17.93 -9.20 -11.63
C SER A 108 16.75 -8.78 -12.51
N PHE A 109 16.35 -9.63 -13.46
CA PHE A 109 15.18 -9.42 -14.30
C PHE A 109 13.89 -9.31 -13.46
N TYR A 110 13.68 -10.19 -12.48
CA TYR A 110 12.50 -10.12 -11.61
C TYR A 110 12.46 -8.85 -10.76
N TRP A 111 13.62 -8.35 -10.30
CA TRP A 111 13.68 -7.06 -9.62
C TRP A 111 13.28 -5.91 -10.55
N ALA A 112 13.79 -5.89 -11.77
CA ALA A 112 13.42 -4.85 -12.73
C ALA A 112 11.94 -4.92 -13.11
N LEU A 113 11.40 -6.13 -13.29
CA LEU A 113 9.97 -6.34 -13.54
C LEU A 113 9.13 -5.81 -12.37
N LEU A 114 9.49 -6.14 -11.12
CA LEU A 114 8.78 -5.67 -9.94
C LEU A 114 8.82 -4.14 -9.80
N LEU A 115 9.99 -3.53 -10.01
CA LEU A 115 10.15 -2.07 -9.99
C LEU A 115 9.35 -1.40 -11.11
N SER A 116 9.33 -2.00 -12.32
CA SER A 116 8.51 -1.53 -13.45
C SER A 116 7.02 -1.57 -13.14
N CYS A 117 6.55 -2.68 -12.57
CA CYS A 117 5.16 -2.80 -12.13
C CYS A 117 4.83 -1.77 -11.05
N ALA A 118 5.72 -1.56 -10.08
CA ALA A 118 5.50 -0.63 -8.98
C ALA A 118 5.43 0.83 -9.43
N VAL A 119 6.37 1.28 -10.29
CA VAL A 119 6.39 2.66 -10.82
C VAL A 119 5.16 2.95 -11.69
N LEU A 120 4.67 1.96 -12.42
CA LEU A 120 3.46 2.07 -13.25
C LEU A 120 2.16 1.80 -12.46
N THR A 121 2.24 1.48 -11.18
CA THR A 121 1.07 1.30 -10.32
C THR A 121 0.90 2.48 -9.39
N HIS A 122 1.86 2.74 -8.49
CA HIS A 122 1.78 3.85 -7.55
C HIS A 122 3.15 4.24 -7.01
N PHE A 123 3.45 5.55 -7.00
CA PHE A 123 4.76 6.08 -6.64
C PHE A 123 5.20 5.71 -5.21
N SER A 124 4.31 5.71 -4.23
CA SER A 124 4.67 5.33 -2.85
C SER A 124 5.13 3.86 -2.78
N LEU A 125 4.45 2.93 -3.47
CA LEU A 125 4.88 1.53 -3.54
C LEU A 125 6.24 1.38 -4.22
N PHE A 126 6.44 2.11 -5.31
CA PHE A 126 7.73 2.12 -6.02
C PHE A 126 8.87 2.52 -5.09
N VAL A 127 8.73 3.63 -4.35
CA VAL A 127 9.79 4.11 -3.45
C VAL A 127 10.07 3.12 -2.31
N MET A 128 9.03 2.51 -1.72
CA MET A 128 9.21 1.46 -0.71
C MET A 128 10.01 0.27 -1.26
N ILE A 129 9.67 -0.19 -2.47
CA ILE A 129 10.32 -1.33 -3.10
C ILE A 129 11.76 -0.99 -3.53
N VAL A 130 12.01 0.24 -4.02
CA VAL A 130 13.37 0.72 -4.29
C VAL A 130 14.21 0.69 -3.02
N ALA A 131 13.69 1.19 -1.89
CA ALA A 131 14.40 1.17 -0.61
C ALA A 131 14.74 -0.28 -0.17
N MET A 132 13.79 -1.21 -0.30
CA MET A 132 14.01 -2.63 0.00
C MET A 132 15.03 -3.26 -0.96
N TRP A 133 14.95 -2.95 -2.25
CA TRP A 133 15.90 -3.43 -3.27
C TRP A 133 17.31 -2.95 -2.97
N LEU A 134 17.52 -1.64 -2.77
CA LEU A 134 18.82 -1.07 -2.46
C LEU A 134 19.40 -1.66 -1.17
N ALA A 135 18.60 -1.74 -0.11
CA ALA A 135 19.02 -2.32 1.16
C ALA A 135 19.47 -3.78 0.99
N SER A 136 18.73 -4.58 0.21
CA SER A 136 19.12 -5.97 -0.07
C SER A 136 20.43 -6.06 -0.88
N ARG A 137 20.68 -5.12 -1.80
CA ARG A 137 21.95 -5.08 -2.55
C ARG A 137 23.12 -4.75 -1.65
N ILE A 138 22.89 -3.85 -0.69
CA ILE A 138 23.92 -3.50 0.31
C ILE A 138 24.15 -4.71 1.24
N ASP A 139 23.11 -5.38 1.73
CA ASP A 139 23.25 -6.60 2.53
C ASP A 139 24.06 -7.68 1.80
N ASP A 140 23.81 -7.89 0.50
CA ASP A 140 24.57 -8.84 -0.34
C ASP A 140 26.08 -8.50 -0.36
N VAL A 141 26.44 -7.22 -0.54
CA VAL A 141 27.85 -6.75 -0.58
C VAL A 141 28.56 -6.95 0.77
N PHE A 142 27.84 -6.73 1.86
CA PHE A 142 28.39 -6.88 3.22
C PHE A 142 28.24 -8.30 3.77
N SER A 143 27.71 -9.25 2.98
CA SER A 143 27.67 -10.66 3.36
C SER A 143 29.08 -11.27 3.45
N PRO A 144 29.37 -12.04 4.49
CA PRO A 144 30.68 -12.70 4.66
C PRO A 144 31.03 -13.71 3.57
N GLN A 145 30.03 -14.20 2.84
CA GLN A 145 30.13 -15.34 1.92
C GLN A 145 30.42 -14.96 0.46
N GLY A 146 30.58 -13.67 0.13
CA GLY A 146 30.70 -13.22 -1.26
C GLY A 146 32.01 -12.48 -1.58
N ASN A 147 32.47 -12.59 -2.84
CA ASN A 147 33.51 -11.71 -3.34
C ASN A 147 32.91 -10.30 -3.53
N ARG A 148 33.30 -9.34 -2.68
CA ARG A 148 32.76 -7.98 -2.66
C ARG A 148 32.92 -7.26 -3.99
N ILE A 149 34.04 -7.46 -4.67
CA ILE A 149 34.31 -6.80 -5.96
C ILE A 149 33.33 -7.33 -7.03
N GLU A 150 33.14 -8.64 -7.08
CA GLU A 150 32.18 -9.26 -8.01
C GLU A 150 30.74 -8.81 -7.72
N LEU A 151 30.36 -8.73 -6.44
CA LEU A 151 29.03 -8.29 -6.02
C LEU A 151 28.80 -6.83 -6.36
N LEU A 152 29.79 -5.95 -6.13
CA LEU A 152 29.72 -4.54 -6.52
C LEU A 152 29.60 -4.38 -8.03
N LYS A 153 30.40 -5.13 -8.83
CA LYS A 153 30.30 -5.15 -10.29
C LYS A 153 28.90 -5.59 -10.76
N ASN A 154 28.38 -6.67 -10.20
CA ASN A 154 27.06 -7.18 -10.56
C ASN A 154 25.95 -6.18 -10.20
N ASN A 155 26.02 -5.55 -9.03
CA ASN A 155 25.09 -4.52 -8.62
C ASN A 155 25.17 -3.28 -9.52
N PHE A 156 26.37 -2.86 -9.87
CA PHE A 156 26.57 -1.73 -10.81
C PHE A 156 25.97 -2.03 -12.19
N ILE A 157 26.23 -3.21 -12.75
CA ILE A 157 25.64 -3.64 -14.02
C ILE A 157 24.12 -3.67 -13.93
N GLN A 158 23.56 -4.17 -12.82
CA GLN A 158 22.12 -4.17 -12.62
C GLN A 158 21.55 -2.74 -12.57
N MET A 159 22.21 -1.83 -11.86
CA MET A 159 21.78 -0.41 -11.80
C MET A 159 21.85 0.27 -13.17
N LEU A 160 22.90 -0.02 -13.94
CA LEU A 160 23.13 0.59 -15.25
C LEU A 160 22.00 0.41 -16.24
N TRP A 161 21.24 -0.67 -16.17
CA TRP A 161 20.08 -0.87 -17.03
C TRP A 161 18.74 -0.67 -16.31
N THR A 162 18.65 -0.94 -14.98
CA THR A 162 17.41 -0.76 -14.24
C THR A 162 17.05 0.71 -14.08
N VAL A 163 18.03 1.59 -13.76
CA VAL A 163 17.76 3.02 -13.56
C VAL A 163 17.27 3.71 -14.84
N PRO A 164 17.92 3.55 -16.02
CA PRO A 164 17.39 4.10 -17.26
C PRO A 164 16.01 3.56 -17.64
N LEU A 165 15.76 2.27 -17.39
CA LEU A 165 14.43 1.69 -17.61
C LEU A 165 13.38 2.37 -16.73
N MET A 166 13.66 2.58 -15.44
CA MET A 166 12.73 3.29 -14.54
C MET A 166 12.51 4.74 -15.00
N ALA A 167 13.58 5.45 -15.37
CA ALA A 167 13.47 6.82 -15.88
C ALA A 167 12.62 6.89 -17.15
N PHE A 168 12.80 5.95 -18.08
CA PHE A 168 11.97 5.82 -19.28
C PHE A 168 10.49 5.58 -18.95
N LEU A 169 10.20 4.64 -18.06
CA LEU A 169 8.82 4.34 -17.64
C LEU A 169 8.17 5.52 -16.91
N MET A 170 8.93 6.23 -16.07
CA MET A 170 8.47 7.46 -15.44
C MET A 170 8.16 8.55 -16.46
N TRP A 171 9.01 8.71 -17.47
CA TRP A 171 8.78 9.65 -18.55
C TRP A 171 7.49 9.30 -19.33
N GLN A 172 7.33 8.06 -19.74
CA GLN A 172 6.14 7.58 -20.46
C GLN A 172 4.86 7.75 -19.65
N ALA A 173 4.90 7.52 -18.35
CA ALA A 173 3.75 7.70 -17.46
C ALA A 173 3.45 9.18 -17.15
N GLY A 174 4.35 10.12 -17.48
CA GLY A 174 4.14 11.56 -17.31
C GLY A 174 4.53 12.09 -15.94
N TYR A 175 5.43 11.42 -15.21
CA TYR A 175 5.91 11.93 -13.91
C TYR A 175 6.60 13.29 -14.03
N PHE A 176 7.30 13.55 -15.13
CA PHE A 176 8.04 14.79 -15.34
C PHE A 176 7.21 15.93 -15.96
N THR A 177 5.92 15.69 -16.23
CA THR A 177 5.02 16.72 -16.79
C THR A 177 4.31 17.54 -15.70
N VAL A 178 4.45 17.17 -14.43
CA VAL A 178 3.82 17.84 -13.30
C VAL A 178 4.80 18.83 -12.69
N SER A 179 4.43 20.12 -12.66
CA SER A 179 5.24 21.13 -12.00
C SER A 179 5.24 20.96 -10.48
N SER A 180 6.41 21.15 -9.86
CA SER A 180 6.62 21.01 -8.42
C SER A 180 5.71 21.92 -7.56
N SER A 181 5.21 23.02 -8.14
CA SER A 181 4.30 23.96 -7.47
C SER A 181 2.92 23.38 -7.18
N SER A 182 2.46 22.38 -7.93
CA SER A 182 1.13 21.76 -7.72
C SER A 182 1.13 20.61 -6.70
N GLY A 183 2.30 20.09 -6.30
CA GLY A 183 2.44 18.95 -5.38
C GLY A 183 2.76 19.34 -3.93
N ALA A 184 3.22 20.56 -3.69
CA ALA A 184 3.69 21.04 -2.39
C ALA A 184 2.57 21.50 -1.43
N LEU A 185 1.36 21.01 -1.60
CA LEU A 185 0.26 21.31 -0.67
C LEU A 185 0.46 20.46 0.58
N GLY A 186 1.10 21.01 1.59
CA GLY A 186 1.40 20.46 2.89
C GLY A 186 0.55 19.25 3.30
N GLY A 187 1.17 18.24 3.81
CA GLY A 187 0.47 16.99 4.18
C GLY A 187 1.36 16.07 5.01
N TYR A 188 2.66 16.32 5.02
CA TYR A 188 3.56 15.64 5.93
C TYR A 188 3.18 16.00 7.38
N GLY A 189 3.05 15.02 8.22
CA GLY A 189 2.52 15.20 9.57
C GLY A 189 0.98 15.06 9.67
N PHE A 190 0.22 15.30 8.61
CA PHE A 190 -1.24 15.18 8.64
C PHE A 190 -1.71 13.73 8.41
N PHE A 191 -1.19 13.06 7.38
CA PHE A 191 -1.53 11.67 7.04
C PHE A 191 -0.57 10.66 7.68
N ARG A 192 -0.19 10.91 8.92
CA ARG A 192 0.75 10.10 9.70
C ARG A 192 0.13 8.82 10.24
N MET A 193 0.98 7.93 10.73
CA MET A 193 0.60 6.76 11.49
C MET A 193 0.62 7.08 12.99
N ASN A 194 -0.46 6.75 13.70
CA ASN A 194 -0.46 6.73 15.16
C ASN A 194 0.26 5.46 15.65
N LEU A 195 1.10 5.57 16.67
CA LEU A 195 1.84 4.43 17.22
C LEU A 195 0.95 3.30 17.76
N LEU A 196 -0.31 3.60 18.11
CA LEU A 196 -1.31 2.60 18.51
C LEU A 196 -2.09 2.03 17.32
N SER A 197 -1.88 2.50 16.08
CA SER A 197 -2.61 2.04 14.90
C SER A 197 -2.53 0.52 14.66
N PRO A 198 -1.42 -0.19 14.97
CA PRO A 198 -1.38 -1.65 14.86
C PRO A 198 -2.38 -2.39 15.73
N PHE A 199 -2.88 -1.76 16.78
CA PHE A 199 -3.83 -2.29 17.75
C PHE A 199 -5.22 -1.68 17.62
N ASP A 200 -5.39 -0.64 16.79
CA ASP A 200 -6.67 0.05 16.60
C ASP A 200 -7.46 -0.56 15.45
N SER A 201 -8.58 -1.18 15.80
CA SER A 201 -9.44 -1.86 14.83
C SER A 201 -10.18 -0.92 13.89
N LYS A 202 -10.45 0.32 14.27
CA LYS A 202 -11.29 1.27 13.52
C LYS A 202 -12.63 0.67 13.04
N GLY A 203 -13.22 -0.19 13.86
CA GLY A 203 -14.46 -0.89 13.53
C GLY A 203 -14.28 -2.14 12.66
N TRP A 204 -13.04 -2.58 12.41
CA TRP A 204 -12.74 -3.82 11.68
C TRP A 204 -12.60 -5.04 12.60
N SER A 205 -13.15 -4.98 13.81
CA SER A 205 -13.19 -6.08 14.77
C SER A 205 -14.50 -6.06 15.52
N TYR A 206 -15.07 -7.24 15.77
CA TYR A 206 -16.22 -7.41 16.66
C TYR A 206 -15.80 -7.40 18.14
N ILE A 207 -14.54 -7.77 18.42
CA ILE A 207 -14.01 -7.95 19.78
C ILE A 207 -13.26 -6.71 20.26
N LEU A 208 -12.35 -6.17 19.41
CA LEU A 208 -11.55 -5.01 19.75
C LEU A 208 -12.29 -3.72 19.38
N ARG A 209 -12.57 -2.91 20.38
CA ARG A 209 -13.15 -1.58 20.16
C ARG A 209 -12.14 -0.66 19.49
N SER A 210 -12.65 0.25 18.67
CA SER A 210 -11.84 1.32 18.11
C SER A 210 -11.29 2.18 19.23
N LEU A 211 -10.00 2.48 19.14
CA LEU A 211 -9.37 3.41 20.06
C LEU A 211 -9.85 4.84 19.74
N PRO A 212 -10.04 5.70 20.76
CA PRO A 212 -10.44 7.08 20.56
C PRO A 212 -9.23 7.92 20.09
N LEU A 213 -8.74 7.61 18.89
CA LEU A 213 -7.62 8.33 18.27
C LEU A 213 -8.10 9.64 17.64
N PRO A 214 -7.26 10.67 17.55
CA PRO A 214 -7.56 11.85 16.74
C PRO A 214 -7.88 11.41 15.31
N THR A 215 -8.68 12.21 14.63
CA THR A 215 -9.07 11.97 13.24
C THR A 215 -7.83 11.79 12.37
N ASP A 216 -7.45 10.55 12.11
CA ASP A 216 -6.58 10.24 11.01
C ASP A 216 -7.46 9.97 9.78
N TYR A 217 -7.04 10.41 8.65
CA TYR A 217 -7.79 10.25 7.39
C TYR A 217 -7.64 8.83 6.79
N GLY A 218 -7.38 7.82 7.61
CA GLY A 218 -7.28 6.43 7.21
C GLY A 218 -5.95 6.02 6.59
N GLU A 219 -5.05 6.97 6.29
CA GLU A 219 -3.77 6.68 5.63
C GLU A 219 -2.78 5.95 6.56
N GLY A 220 -2.89 6.18 7.87
CA GLY A 220 -2.11 5.52 8.91
C GLY A 220 -2.77 4.27 9.50
N TYR A 221 -3.79 3.69 8.86
CA TYR A 221 -4.45 2.48 9.34
C TYR A 221 -3.57 1.25 9.15
N MET A 222 -3.12 0.64 10.28
CA MET A 222 -2.13 -0.44 10.32
C MET A 222 -2.54 -1.60 11.23
N PHE A 223 -3.83 -1.82 11.43
CA PHE A 223 -4.34 -2.88 12.29
C PHE A 223 -3.82 -4.24 11.87
N PHE A 224 -3.18 -4.98 12.79
CA PHE A 224 -2.69 -6.33 12.52
C PHE A 224 -3.82 -7.34 12.27
N GLY A 225 -4.99 -7.10 12.84
CA GLY A 225 -6.07 -8.07 12.93
C GLY A 225 -5.93 -8.97 14.15
N LEU A 226 -7.06 -9.44 14.65
CA LEU A 226 -7.13 -10.21 15.90
C LEU A 226 -6.32 -11.51 15.83
N GLY A 227 -6.28 -12.15 14.66
CA GLY A 227 -5.53 -13.40 14.47
C GLY A 227 -4.03 -13.24 14.70
N LEU A 228 -3.41 -12.20 14.12
CA LEU A 228 -2.00 -11.91 14.34
C LEU A 228 -1.72 -11.42 15.75
N LEU A 229 -2.59 -10.57 16.29
CA LEU A 229 -2.46 -10.11 17.69
C LEU A 229 -2.50 -11.29 18.68
N MET A 230 -3.28 -12.33 18.39
CA MET A 230 -3.30 -13.57 19.19
C MET A 230 -1.99 -14.38 19.04
N LEU A 231 -1.36 -14.39 17.86
CA LEU A 231 -0.11 -15.14 17.64
C LEU A 231 1.11 -14.49 18.31
N TRP A 232 1.15 -13.15 18.41
CA TRP A 232 2.29 -12.43 18.95
C TRP A 232 2.71 -12.87 20.37
N PRO A 233 1.80 -13.03 21.36
CA PRO A 233 2.18 -13.54 22.69
C PRO A 233 2.90 -14.89 22.64
N PHE A 234 2.46 -15.81 21.78
CA PHE A 234 3.12 -17.13 21.61
C PHE A 234 4.50 -16.99 20.98
N ALA A 235 4.65 -16.10 20.00
CA ALA A 235 5.94 -15.81 19.37
C ALA A 235 6.92 -15.19 20.37
N ILE A 236 6.47 -14.17 21.12
CA ILE A 236 7.27 -13.47 22.14
C ILE A 236 7.68 -14.43 23.25
N TYR A 237 6.74 -15.23 23.76
CA TYR A 237 7.04 -16.22 24.81
C TYR A 237 8.18 -17.15 24.39
N GLN A 238 8.17 -17.64 23.16
CA GLN A 238 9.21 -18.50 22.64
C GLN A 238 10.54 -17.77 22.40
N LEU A 239 10.50 -16.53 21.96
CA LEU A 239 11.72 -15.72 21.85
C LEU A 239 12.39 -15.49 23.19
N VAL A 240 11.62 -15.34 24.26
CA VAL A 240 12.15 -15.18 25.62
C VAL A 240 12.73 -16.51 26.13
N LYS A 241 12.08 -17.63 25.88
CA LYS A 241 12.40 -18.93 26.46
C LYS A 241 13.45 -19.72 25.68
N ASN A 242 13.48 -19.62 24.35
CA ASN A 242 14.32 -20.45 23.49
C ASN A 242 15.56 -19.69 23.00
N VAL A 243 16.72 -19.99 23.63
CA VAL A 243 18.01 -19.36 23.32
C VAL A 243 18.44 -19.64 21.86
N ASN A 244 18.25 -20.89 21.38
CA ASN A 244 18.63 -21.26 20.03
C ASN A 244 17.80 -20.49 18.98
N LEU A 245 16.50 -20.34 19.22
CA LEU A 245 15.63 -19.55 18.34
C LEU A 245 16.07 -18.07 18.31
N ARG A 246 16.42 -17.50 19.47
CA ARG A 246 16.98 -16.14 19.53
C ARG A 246 18.27 -16.00 18.73
N ALA A 247 19.16 -16.99 18.81
CA ALA A 247 20.39 -16.98 18.04
C ALA A 247 20.12 -16.99 16.52
N VAL A 248 19.19 -17.84 16.06
CA VAL A 248 18.79 -17.88 14.64
C VAL A 248 18.17 -16.54 14.20
N CYS A 249 17.27 -15.97 15.00
CA CYS A 249 16.67 -14.65 14.69
C CYS A 249 17.73 -13.56 14.66
N LYS A 250 18.66 -13.53 15.63
CA LYS A 250 19.77 -12.57 15.68
C LYS A 250 20.68 -12.68 14.44
N GLN A 251 20.98 -13.92 14.01
CA GLN A 251 21.76 -14.16 12.81
C GLN A 251 21.04 -13.63 11.56
N SER A 252 19.73 -13.88 11.43
CA SER A 252 18.93 -13.36 10.32
C SER A 252 18.90 -11.84 10.31
N ILE A 253 18.73 -11.20 11.46
CA ILE A 253 18.79 -9.73 11.61
C ILE A 253 20.16 -9.19 11.17
N TYR A 254 21.24 -9.88 11.55
CA TYR A 254 22.59 -9.44 11.17
C TYR A 254 22.83 -9.59 9.67
N GLN A 255 22.33 -10.66 9.05
CA GLN A 255 22.43 -10.89 7.60
C GLN A 255 21.65 -9.86 6.79
N HIS A 256 20.55 -9.32 7.33
CA HIS A 256 19.64 -8.37 6.67
C HIS A 256 19.58 -7.03 7.41
N LYS A 257 20.72 -6.58 7.95
CA LYS A 257 20.79 -5.37 8.80
C LYS A 257 20.42 -4.08 8.06
N PHE A 258 20.81 -3.96 6.78
CA PHE A 258 20.46 -2.79 5.97
C PHE A 258 19.01 -2.82 5.53
N LEU A 259 18.44 -4.01 5.27
CA LEU A 259 17.01 -4.15 5.10
C LEU A 259 16.26 -3.71 6.35
N LEU A 260 16.66 -4.18 7.53
CA LEU A 260 16.03 -3.76 8.79
C LEU A 260 16.16 -2.25 9.01
N LEU A 261 17.32 -1.66 8.70
CA LEU A 261 17.52 -0.21 8.75
C LEU A 261 16.56 0.51 7.82
N ALA A 262 16.42 0.07 6.57
CA ALA A 262 15.50 0.67 5.60
C ALA A 262 14.02 0.56 6.07
N LEU A 263 13.62 -0.60 6.60
CA LEU A 263 12.29 -0.80 7.17
C LEU A 263 12.04 0.14 8.37
N THR A 264 13.03 0.30 9.23
CA THR A 264 12.94 1.21 10.38
C THR A 264 12.86 2.67 9.95
N VAL A 265 13.68 3.09 8.99
CA VAL A 265 13.60 4.46 8.43
C VAL A 265 12.24 4.73 7.82
N MET A 266 11.68 3.79 7.04
CA MET A 266 10.33 3.92 6.49
C MET A 266 9.27 3.96 7.58
N ALA A 267 9.40 3.19 8.66
CA ALA A 267 8.48 3.22 9.79
C ALA A 267 8.55 4.56 10.55
N LEU A 268 9.75 5.11 10.76
CA LEU A 268 9.93 6.44 11.35
C LEU A 268 9.35 7.54 10.45
N PHE A 269 9.53 7.41 9.13
CA PHE A 269 8.92 8.33 8.17
C PHE A 269 7.39 8.28 8.22
N ALA A 270 6.79 7.11 8.46
CA ALA A 270 5.35 6.94 8.61
C ALA A 270 4.79 7.62 9.87
N ILE A 271 5.57 7.65 10.95
CA ILE A 271 5.21 8.31 12.21
C ILE A 271 5.28 9.84 12.07
N THR A 272 6.21 10.34 11.23
CA THR A 272 6.51 11.75 10.95
C THR A 272 7.11 12.52 12.12
N ASN A 273 7.28 13.84 11.94
CA ASN A 273 7.66 14.78 13.00
C ASN A 273 6.50 15.13 13.97
N HIS A 274 5.27 14.74 13.64
CA HIS A 274 4.11 14.82 14.51
C HIS A 274 3.83 13.45 15.13
N ILE A 275 4.61 13.06 16.12
CA ILE A 275 4.52 11.75 16.77
C ILE A 275 3.23 11.68 17.57
N THR A 276 2.33 10.74 17.23
CA THR A 276 1.08 10.54 17.95
C THR A 276 1.03 9.19 18.65
N ILE A 277 0.69 9.21 19.94
CA ILE A 277 0.47 8.03 20.78
C ILE A 277 -0.94 8.16 21.40
N GLY A 278 -1.89 7.44 20.87
CA GLY A 278 -3.28 7.63 21.27
C GLY A 278 -3.73 9.06 20.95
N ARG A 279 -4.15 9.80 21.98
CA ARG A 279 -4.58 11.21 21.88
C ARG A 279 -3.46 12.21 22.09
N LYS A 280 -2.29 11.77 22.54
CA LYS A 280 -1.15 12.66 22.79
C LYS A 280 -0.38 12.87 21.51
N GLU A 281 -0.01 14.11 21.24
CA GLU A 281 0.80 14.54 20.09
C GLU A 281 2.07 15.23 20.57
N PHE A 282 3.22 14.83 20.01
CA PHE A 282 4.51 15.43 20.23
C PHE A 282 5.02 15.94 18.88
N VAL A 283 5.27 17.22 18.77
CA VAL A 283 5.73 17.84 17.53
C VAL A 283 7.21 18.13 17.64
N ILE A 284 8.00 17.61 16.69
CA ILE A 284 9.41 17.94 16.52
C ILE A 284 9.52 18.93 15.37
N GLU A 285 10.07 20.10 15.63
CA GLU A 285 10.33 21.08 14.58
C GLU A 285 11.42 20.57 13.65
N ILE A 286 11.16 20.61 12.35
CA ILE A 286 12.12 20.26 11.30
C ILE A 286 12.35 21.46 10.38
N SER A 287 13.53 21.54 9.77
CA SER A 287 13.88 22.64 8.87
C SER A 287 12.92 22.68 7.67
N GLY A 288 12.64 23.89 7.14
CA GLY A 288 11.74 24.08 6.01
C GLY A 288 12.12 23.28 4.76
N SER A 289 13.42 23.13 4.47
CA SER A 289 13.94 22.32 3.37
C SER A 289 13.66 20.82 3.57
N LEU A 290 13.87 20.31 4.77
CA LEU A 290 13.57 18.91 5.09
C LEU A 290 12.08 18.64 5.09
N TYR A 291 11.28 19.58 5.60
CA TYR A 291 9.82 19.50 5.53
C TYR A 291 9.32 19.49 4.08
N ALA A 292 9.85 20.35 3.21
CA ALA A 292 9.49 20.38 1.79
C ALA A 292 9.82 19.07 1.08
N ALA A 293 11.01 18.50 1.34
CA ALA A 293 11.39 17.21 0.80
C ALA A 293 10.50 16.07 1.29
N ALA A 294 10.18 16.03 2.59
CA ALA A 294 9.29 15.01 3.16
C ALA A 294 7.85 15.16 2.63
N SER A 295 7.39 16.38 2.37
CA SER A 295 6.04 16.69 1.89
C SER A 295 5.75 16.20 0.46
N ILE A 296 6.77 15.78 -0.30
CA ILE A 296 6.60 15.07 -1.58
C ILE A 296 5.72 13.83 -1.39
N PHE A 297 5.84 13.18 -0.22
CA PHE A 297 5.01 12.03 0.16
C PHE A 297 3.95 12.45 1.18
N ARG A 298 2.92 13.13 0.69
CA ARG A 298 1.81 13.63 1.50
C ARG A 298 1.23 12.59 2.47
N ALA A 299 1.04 11.35 2.01
CA ALA A 299 0.48 10.24 2.80
C ALA A 299 1.59 9.35 3.37
N SER A 300 2.31 9.88 4.33
CA SER A 300 3.48 9.23 4.96
C SER A 300 3.13 7.95 5.73
N GLY A 301 1.95 7.85 6.35
CA GLY A 301 1.55 6.68 7.14
C GLY A 301 1.68 5.35 6.38
N ARG A 302 1.51 5.37 5.06
CA ARG A 302 1.65 4.18 4.18
C ARG A 302 3.03 3.53 4.24
N PHE A 303 4.08 4.29 4.54
CA PHE A 303 5.46 3.79 4.57
C PHE A 303 5.73 2.78 5.70
N PHE A 304 4.76 2.55 6.58
CA PHE A 304 4.84 1.46 7.56
C PHE A 304 4.53 0.08 6.96
N TRP A 305 3.91 -0.03 5.78
CA TRP A 305 3.51 -1.32 5.20
C TRP A 305 4.66 -2.33 5.05
N PRO A 306 5.88 -1.97 4.60
CA PRO A 306 6.99 -2.92 4.57
C PRO A 306 7.31 -3.49 5.96
N MET A 307 7.36 -2.64 7.00
CA MET A 307 7.58 -3.07 8.39
C MET A 307 6.42 -3.95 8.88
N PHE A 308 5.17 -3.58 8.57
CA PHE A 308 3.98 -4.36 8.90
C PHE A 308 4.10 -5.80 8.37
N TYR A 309 4.44 -5.99 7.09
CA TYR A 309 4.60 -7.31 6.51
C TYR A 309 5.84 -8.05 7.04
N ALA A 310 6.92 -7.35 7.32
CA ALA A 310 8.10 -7.94 7.96
C ALA A 310 7.78 -8.51 9.34
N LEU A 311 7.04 -7.76 10.15
CA LEU A 311 6.58 -8.20 11.47
C LEU A 311 5.66 -9.41 11.38
N ASN A 312 4.72 -9.41 10.44
CA ASN A 312 3.80 -10.55 10.23
C ASN A 312 4.56 -11.81 9.81
N LEU A 313 5.51 -11.68 8.86
CA LEU A 313 6.37 -12.80 8.45
C LEU A 313 7.23 -13.31 9.62
N ALA A 314 7.81 -12.41 10.41
CA ALA A 314 8.60 -12.77 11.58
C ALA A 314 7.76 -13.50 12.63
N CYS A 315 6.55 -13.04 12.94
CA CYS A 315 5.64 -13.70 13.88
C CYS A 315 5.33 -15.13 13.44
N ILE A 316 4.92 -15.32 12.19
CA ILE A 316 4.60 -16.63 11.62
C ILE A 316 5.86 -17.54 11.62
N TYR A 317 7.01 -17.00 11.20
CA TYR A 317 8.29 -17.75 11.19
C TYR A 317 8.66 -18.25 12.58
N ILE A 318 8.57 -17.40 13.60
CA ILE A 318 8.87 -17.76 14.99
C ILE A 318 7.95 -18.90 15.46
N VAL A 319 6.65 -18.79 15.22
CA VAL A 319 5.68 -19.83 15.59
C VAL A 319 5.95 -21.13 14.87
N LEU A 320 6.27 -21.10 13.55
CA LEU A 320 6.61 -22.27 12.75
C LEU A 320 7.88 -22.99 13.27
N ARG A 321 8.85 -22.23 13.79
CA ARG A 321 10.13 -22.78 14.26
C ARG A 321 10.10 -23.22 15.73
N ALA A 322 9.23 -22.63 16.53
CA ALA A 322 9.22 -22.81 17.98
C ALA A 322 8.35 -23.98 18.45
N TYR A 323 7.31 -24.30 17.71
CA TYR A 323 6.32 -25.31 18.13
C TYR A 323 6.36 -26.53 17.23
N SER A 324 5.90 -27.68 17.79
CA SER A 324 5.70 -28.90 17.00
C SER A 324 4.64 -28.64 15.91
N GLN A 325 4.72 -29.40 14.81
CA GLN A 325 3.85 -29.22 13.65
C GLN A 325 2.35 -29.24 14.00
N LYS A 326 1.93 -30.14 14.92
CA LYS A 326 0.53 -30.20 15.38
C LYS A 326 0.11 -28.95 16.13
N LYS A 327 0.95 -28.47 17.08
CA LYS A 327 0.66 -27.24 17.85
C LYS A 327 0.64 -26.01 16.93
N THR A 328 1.59 -25.93 16.01
CA THR A 328 1.64 -24.85 15.01
C THR A 328 0.38 -24.83 14.15
N LEU A 329 -0.08 -26.00 13.68
CA LEU A 329 -1.29 -26.09 12.86
C LEU A 329 -2.51 -25.57 13.63
N VAL A 330 -2.66 -25.97 14.90
CA VAL A 330 -3.76 -25.50 15.76
C VAL A 330 -3.68 -23.97 15.94
N LEU A 331 -2.50 -23.45 16.29
CA LEU A 331 -2.30 -22.01 16.51
C LEU A 331 -2.61 -21.19 15.24
N ILE A 332 -2.08 -21.60 14.09
CA ILE A 332 -2.30 -20.90 12.81
C ILE A 332 -3.77 -21.05 12.36
N CYS A 333 -4.41 -22.21 12.60
CA CYS A 333 -5.82 -22.40 12.30
C CYS A 333 -6.71 -21.45 13.12
N ILE A 334 -6.49 -21.36 14.42
CA ILE A 334 -7.22 -20.44 15.30
C ILE A 334 -6.96 -18.98 14.88
N ALA A 335 -5.70 -18.61 14.62
CA ALA A 335 -5.34 -17.29 14.20
C ALA A 335 -5.99 -16.91 12.86
N CYS A 336 -5.97 -17.83 11.89
CA CYS A 336 -6.62 -17.63 10.59
C CYS A 336 -8.14 -17.44 10.75
N SER A 337 -8.78 -18.29 11.54
CA SER A 337 -10.22 -18.17 11.81
C SER A 337 -10.57 -16.85 12.48
N LEU A 338 -9.82 -16.45 13.49
CA LEU A 338 -9.99 -15.16 14.15
C LEU A 338 -9.74 -14.01 13.17
N GLN A 339 -8.69 -14.09 12.34
CA GLN A 339 -8.39 -13.06 11.36
C GLN A 339 -9.54 -12.85 10.38
N VAL A 340 -10.09 -13.92 9.82
CA VAL A 340 -11.16 -13.87 8.81
C VAL A 340 -12.48 -13.46 9.44
N ILE A 341 -12.88 -14.11 10.54
CA ILE A 341 -14.19 -13.90 11.17
C ILE A 341 -14.25 -12.52 11.81
N ASP A 342 -13.25 -12.14 12.59
CA ASP A 342 -13.26 -10.87 13.31
C ASP A 342 -13.16 -9.67 12.37
N SER A 343 -12.26 -9.72 11.36
CA SER A 343 -12.14 -8.64 10.38
C SER A 343 -13.34 -8.54 9.44
N SER A 344 -14.27 -9.50 9.45
CA SER A 344 -15.51 -9.43 8.66
C SER A 344 -16.41 -8.25 9.08
N ALA A 345 -16.24 -7.72 10.28
CA ALA A 345 -16.86 -6.45 10.69
C ALA A 345 -16.55 -5.31 9.70
N GLY A 346 -15.32 -5.26 9.18
CA GLY A 346 -14.90 -4.26 8.20
C GLY A 346 -15.19 -4.65 6.76
N TRP A 347 -14.74 -5.83 6.31
CA TRP A 347 -14.85 -6.17 4.89
C TRP A 347 -16.29 -6.52 4.44
N LEU A 348 -17.19 -6.96 5.33
CA LEU A 348 -18.63 -7.07 5.00
C LEU A 348 -19.28 -5.68 4.89
N ALA A 349 -18.91 -4.74 5.76
CA ALA A 349 -19.36 -3.36 5.63
C ALA A 349 -18.87 -2.73 4.31
N LEU A 350 -17.60 -2.97 3.96
CA LEU A 350 -17.02 -2.56 2.70
C LEU A 350 -17.75 -3.18 1.50
N HIS A 351 -18.05 -4.48 1.54
CA HIS A 351 -18.82 -5.17 0.51
C HIS A 351 -20.20 -4.51 0.28
N ARG A 352 -20.91 -4.20 1.37
CA ARG A 352 -22.21 -3.51 1.26
C ARG A 352 -22.06 -2.12 0.62
N GLN A 353 -21.04 -1.35 1.01
CA GLN A 353 -20.77 -0.03 0.43
C GLN A 353 -20.51 -0.08 -1.08
N ILE A 354 -19.91 -1.16 -1.58
CA ILE A 354 -19.63 -1.35 -3.01
C ILE A 354 -20.85 -1.94 -3.74
N ALA A 355 -21.50 -2.94 -3.16
CA ALA A 355 -22.59 -3.69 -3.81
C ALA A 355 -23.91 -2.92 -3.87
N ASP A 356 -24.27 -2.20 -2.80
CA ASP A 356 -25.56 -1.52 -2.72
C ASP A 356 -25.70 -0.35 -3.71
N PRO A 357 -24.70 0.55 -3.88
CA PRO A 357 -24.75 1.55 -4.93
C PRO A 357 -24.82 0.95 -6.34
N ALA A 358 -24.13 -0.17 -6.61
CA ALA A 358 -24.16 -0.83 -7.90
C ALA A 358 -25.55 -1.38 -8.27
N LYS A 359 -26.37 -1.76 -7.28
CA LYS A 359 -27.76 -2.18 -7.46
C LYS A 359 -28.73 -1.03 -7.68
N ASN A 360 -28.41 0.13 -7.10
CA ASN A 360 -29.32 1.29 -7.02
C ASN A 360 -28.95 2.45 -7.94
N ILE A 361 -27.89 2.32 -8.74
CA ILE A 361 -27.56 3.36 -9.73
C ILE A 361 -28.54 3.21 -10.90
N PRO A 362 -29.51 4.16 -11.07
CA PRO A 362 -30.20 4.28 -12.34
C PRO A 362 -29.14 4.57 -13.40
N HIS A 363 -29.28 4.00 -14.61
CA HIS A 363 -28.42 4.35 -15.75
C HIS A 363 -28.48 5.83 -16.16
N GLU A 364 -29.25 6.63 -15.43
CA GLU A 364 -29.32 8.07 -15.61
C GLU A 364 -28.18 8.78 -14.86
N LEU A 365 -27.41 9.56 -15.61
CA LEU A 365 -26.42 10.48 -15.08
C LEU A 365 -27.03 11.37 -13.98
N ASN A 366 -26.47 11.34 -12.79
CA ASN A 366 -26.89 12.22 -11.67
C ASN A 366 -26.72 13.74 -11.96
N LEU A 367 -26.10 14.09 -13.08
CA LEU A 367 -25.93 15.46 -13.57
C LEU A 367 -27.17 15.92 -14.34
N LYS A 368 -28.35 15.93 -13.68
CA LYS A 368 -29.64 16.31 -14.30
C LYS A 368 -29.78 17.81 -14.57
N ASN A 369 -28.87 18.64 -14.01
CA ASN A 369 -28.96 20.09 -14.25
C ASN A 369 -28.52 20.41 -15.68
N ARG A 370 -29.36 21.18 -16.40
CA ARG A 370 -29.09 21.67 -17.76
C ARG A 370 -27.74 22.40 -17.90
N PHE A 371 -27.25 22.97 -16.81
CA PHE A 371 -25.89 23.56 -16.74
C PHE A 371 -24.82 22.60 -17.25
N TRP A 372 -24.83 21.34 -16.85
CA TRP A 372 -23.79 20.38 -17.23
C TRP A 372 -23.79 20.03 -18.71
N ALA A 373 -24.98 19.93 -19.30
CA ALA A 373 -25.12 19.70 -20.75
C ALA A 373 -24.64 20.91 -21.57
N LEU A 374 -24.94 22.14 -21.10
CA LEU A 374 -24.46 23.37 -21.72
C LEU A 374 -22.95 23.56 -21.52
N ALA A 375 -22.47 23.27 -20.33
CA ALA A 375 -21.08 23.37 -20.00
C ALA A 375 -20.23 22.37 -20.82
N ALA A 376 -20.66 21.13 -21.00
CA ALA A 376 -19.98 20.12 -21.83
C ALA A 376 -19.89 20.54 -23.32
N LYS A 377 -20.84 21.32 -23.83
CA LYS A 377 -20.79 21.88 -25.18
C LYS A 377 -19.82 23.04 -25.33
N ARG A 378 -19.61 23.82 -24.26
CA ARG A 378 -18.89 25.11 -24.29
C ARG A 378 -17.44 25.01 -23.85
N TYR A 379 -17.12 24.08 -22.96
CA TYR A 379 -15.79 23.96 -22.33
C TYR A 379 -15.19 22.59 -22.58
N LYS A 380 -13.95 22.55 -23.10
CA LYS A 380 -13.18 21.31 -23.28
C LYS A 380 -12.57 20.78 -21.95
N GLN A 381 -12.43 21.64 -20.95
CA GLN A 381 -11.92 21.30 -19.62
C GLN A 381 -12.57 22.16 -18.56
N TYR A 382 -12.89 21.58 -17.39
CA TYR A 382 -13.33 22.31 -16.22
C TYR A 382 -12.23 22.29 -15.18
N PHE A 383 -11.77 23.48 -14.79
CA PHE A 383 -10.89 23.66 -13.65
C PHE A 383 -11.76 24.08 -12.45
N LEU A 384 -11.78 23.27 -11.39
CA LEU A 384 -12.30 23.70 -10.10
C LEU A 384 -11.11 24.21 -9.28
N PRO A 385 -10.88 25.52 -9.24
CA PRO A 385 -9.76 26.08 -8.48
C PRO A 385 -10.00 25.88 -7.00
N GLY A 386 -9.05 25.22 -6.31
CA GLY A 386 -8.82 25.43 -4.89
C GLY A 386 -9.80 24.82 -3.90
N LEU A 387 -10.35 23.64 -4.14
CA LEU A 387 -10.90 22.83 -3.05
C LEU A 387 -9.77 22.13 -2.28
N THR A 388 -8.91 22.92 -1.65
CA THR A 388 -8.06 22.41 -0.57
C THR A 388 -8.92 22.27 0.68
N LEU A 389 -8.96 21.07 1.25
CA LEU A 389 -9.67 20.75 2.50
C LEU A 389 -9.32 21.68 3.69
N ILE A 390 -8.23 22.43 3.60
CA ILE A 390 -7.73 23.36 4.62
C ILE A 390 -8.58 24.65 4.68
N SER A 391 -9.18 25.11 3.58
CA SER A 391 -10.02 26.32 3.58
C SER A 391 -11.39 26.09 4.25
N TRP A 392 -11.76 24.84 4.47
CA TRP A 392 -13.08 24.46 4.97
C TRP A 392 -13.30 24.75 6.45
N GLN A 393 -12.27 24.76 7.27
CA GLN A 393 -12.40 25.05 8.70
C GLN A 393 -12.43 26.55 9.03
N SER A 394 -11.82 27.40 8.20
CA SER A 394 -11.75 28.85 8.47
C SER A 394 -12.96 29.66 7.97
N HIS A 395 -13.74 29.14 7.02
CA HIS A 395 -14.85 29.89 6.39
C HIS A 395 -16.27 29.46 6.78
N ARG A 396 -16.44 28.69 7.87
CA ARG A 396 -17.78 28.26 8.35
C ARG A 396 -18.74 29.42 8.67
N LYS A 397 -18.26 30.65 8.80
CA LYS A 397 -19.08 31.80 9.23
C LYS A 397 -19.59 32.71 8.13
N SER A 398 -19.26 32.50 6.85
CA SER A 398 -19.59 33.49 5.81
C SER A 398 -20.30 33.00 4.55
N LEU A 399 -20.65 31.71 4.45
CA LEU A 399 -21.35 31.17 3.27
C LEU A 399 -22.84 30.99 3.55
N SER A 400 -23.68 31.54 2.71
CA SER A 400 -25.14 31.40 2.77
C SER A 400 -25.57 29.95 2.57
N THR A 401 -26.61 29.51 3.27
CA THR A 401 -27.13 28.12 3.33
C THR A 401 -27.32 27.44 1.95
N PRO A 402 -27.75 28.12 0.87
CA PRO A 402 -27.88 27.51 -0.47
C PRO A 402 -26.55 27.09 -1.08
N CYS A 403 -25.48 27.88 -0.90
CA CYS A 403 -24.14 27.52 -1.40
C CYS A 403 -23.54 26.32 -0.68
N MET A 404 -23.77 26.20 0.64
CA MET A 404 -23.27 25.06 1.43
C MET A 404 -23.93 23.74 1.03
N VAL A 405 -25.22 23.75 0.71
CA VAL A 405 -25.95 22.56 0.22
C VAL A 405 -25.43 22.12 -1.15
N LEU A 406 -25.10 23.06 -2.03
CA LEU A 406 -24.55 22.77 -3.35
C LEU A 406 -23.13 22.22 -3.26
N ILE A 407 -22.28 22.81 -2.43
CA ILE A 407 -20.90 22.36 -2.16
C ILE A 407 -20.90 21.01 -1.44
N GLY A 408 -21.76 20.81 -0.46
CA GLY A 408 -21.91 19.52 0.25
C GLY A 408 -22.42 18.39 -0.66
N LYS A 409 -23.33 18.67 -1.60
CA LYS A 409 -23.77 17.72 -2.63
C LYS A 409 -22.67 17.45 -3.67
N MET A 410 -21.91 18.45 -4.07
CA MET A 410 -20.75 18.27 -4.95
C MET A 410 -19.62 17.49 -4.29
N ILE A 411 -19.34 17.72 -3.01
CA ILE A 411 -18.33 16.96 -2.24
C ILE A 411 -18.77 15.52 -2.04
N ARG A 412 -20.02 15.24 -1.68
CA ARG A 412 -20.56 13.86 -1.67
C ARG A 412 -20.49 13.22 -3.04
N PHE A 413 -20.74 13.96 -4.10
CA PHE A 413 -20.62 13.51 -5.47
C PHE A 413 -19.16 13.17 -5.84
N MET A 414 -18.18 13.98 -5.44
CA MET A 414 -16.75 13.70 -5.65
C MET A 414 -16.25 12.48 -4.84
N PHE A 415 -16.71 12.30 -3.59
CA PHE A 415 -16.30 11.17 -2.75
C PHE A 415 -17.04 9.86 -3.06
N CYS A 416 -18.33 9.91 -3.43
CA CYS A 416 -19.07 8.71 -3.84
C CYS A 416 -18.79 8.27 -5.28
N ASN A 417 -18.36 9.17 -6.16
CA ASN A 417 -18.17 8.92 -7.59
C ASN A 417 -16.71 9.00 -8.06
N GLN A 418 -15.72 8.98 -7.16
CA GLN A 418 -14.32 8.91 -7.59
C GLN A 418 -14.02 7.72 -8.52
N ILE A 419 -14.84 6.69 -8.48
CA ILE A 419 -14.77 5.53 -9.40
C ILE A 419 -15.46 5.82 -10.74
N TRP A 420 -16.47 6.67 -10.79
CA TRP A 420 -17.33 6.85 -11.98
C TRP A 420 -17.12 8.13 -12.77
N SER A 421 -16.85 9.25 -12.12
CA SER A 421 -16.76 10.54 -12.82
C SER A 421 -15.43 10.75 -13.56
N PHE A 422 -14.35 10.03 -13.20
CA PHE A 422 -13.08 10.13 -13.93
C PHE A 422 -13.14 9.53 -15.35
N GLN A 423 -13.98 8.54 -15.60
CA GLN A 423 -14.08 7.93 -16.93
C GLN A 423 -14.84 8.81 -17.95
N HIS A 424 -15.87 9.52 -17.53
CA HIS A 424 -16.66 10.35 -18.46
C HIS A 424 -16.05 11.73 -18.77
N ILE A 425 -15.15 12.22 -17.91
CA ILE A 425 -14.43 13.49 -18.15
C ILE A 425 -13.20 13.28 -19.05
N PHE A 426 -12.61 12.08 -19.06
CA PHE A 426 -11.38 11.79 -19.81
C PHE A 426 -11.58 11.00 -21.11
N THR A 427 -12.78 10.50 -21.41
CA THR A 427 -13.05 9.80 -22.68
C THR A 427 -12.84 10.67 -23.93
N PRO A 428 -13.09 11.99 -23.94
CA PRO A 428 -12.76 12.83 -25.08
C PRO A 428 -11.27 13.17 -25.25
N ILE A 429 -10.42 12.88 -24.28
CA ILE A 429 -8.99 13.24 -24.28
C ILE A 429 -8.10 12.08 -24.75
N LEU A 430 -8.67 10.87 -24.84
CA LEU A 430 -7.97 9.64 -25.27
C LEU A 430 -8.36 9.18 -26.69
N ILE A 431 -9.09 9.99 -27.47
CA ILE A 431 -9.33 9.80 -28.90
C ILE A 431 -8.43 10.74 -29.68
#